data_ce52ac6f211e6f05785df1a04557f4f4
#
_entry.id   ce52ac6f211e6f05785df1a04557f4f4
#
_cell.length_a   1.000
_cell.length_b   1.000
_cell.length_c   1.000
_cell.angle_alpha   90.00
_cell.angle_beta   90.00
_cell.angle_gamma   90.00
#
_symmetry.space_group_name_H-M   'P 1'
#
loop_
_entity.id
_entity.type
_entity.pdbx_description
1 polymer ?
#
loop_
_entity_poly.entity_id
_entity_poly.type
_entity_poly.pdbx_seq_one_letter_code
_entity_poly.pdbx_strand_id
1 'polypeptide(L)'
;MDNSVDNHRQQSGSILLRYVTFYSFINFRGAQFFLPLDLRNTNRREPPNFLDCVFNKKARKGTDRETFRIIKHSFEAVGNRIEANVFYALEMEAYRRELREAASQPGGHWRLWERLLVSLNFVLSRHGQSYWQPLLGVLFCAAVIALQQANLQHGWLVWPESATWCTDPLMNTLNAWASGVIVLRLFYAAFPGHEAFILLMMVMLSTCIWHFLVATRRHHRG
;
A
#
# COMPACT_ATOMS: atom_id res chain seq x y z
N MET A 1 -43.97 14.24 20.66
CA MET A 1 -43.99 13.17 19.65
C MET A 1 -42.53 12.87 19.32
N ASP A 2 -42.15 11.73 19.71
CA ASP A 2 -40.81 11.29 20.08
C ASP A 2 -40.01 10.83 18.83
N ASN A 3 -39.03 11.63 18.40
CA ASN A 3 -38.13 11.33 17.29
C ASN A 3 -36.81 10.66 17.77
N SER A 4 -36.80 10.16 19.01
CA SER A 4 -35.58 9.57 19.62
C SER A 4 -35.42 8.06 19.42
N VAL A 5 -36.40 7.38 18.81
CA VAL A 5 -36.43 5.90 18.76
C VAL A 5 -35.77 5.32 17.51
N ASP A 6 -35.52 6.10 16.45
CA ASP A 6 -35.02 5.55 15.20
C ASP A 6 -33.49 5.54 15.03
N ASN A 7 -32.74 6.13 15.97
CA ASN A 7 -31.28 6.20 15.88
C ASN A 7 -30.52 4.97 16.40
N HIS A 8 -31.19 3.98 17.00
CA HIS A 8 -30.52 2.79 17.57
C HIS A 8 -30.62 1.53 16.71
N ARG A 9 -31.17 1.57 15.51
CA ARG A 9 -31.32 0.39 14.62
C ARG A 9 -30.34 0.30 13.46
N GLN A 10 -29.24 1.04 13.45
CA GLN A 10 -28.08 0.68 12.63
C GLN A 10 -27.11 -0.23 13.41
N GLN A 11 -27.61 -1.24 14.09
CA GLN A 11 -26.77 -2.39 14.43
C GLN A 11 -26.41 -3.06 13.11
N SER A 12 -25.21 -2.75 12.62
CA SER A 12 -24.62 -3.43 11.47
C SER A 12 -24.45 -4.90 11.86
N GLY A 13 -25.41 -5.75 11.46
CA GLY A 13 -25.31 -7.18 11.63
C GLY A 13 -23.97 -7.67 11.05
N SER A 14 -23.42 -8.72 11.62
CA SER A 14 -22.22 -9.40 11.12
C SER A 14 -22.48 -10.91 11.16
N ILE A 15 -21.85 -11.64 10.26
CA ILE A 15 -21.89 -13.11 10.24
C ILE A 15 -20.72 -13.57 11.11
N LEU A 16 -21.04 -14.05 12.32
CA LEU A 16 -20.04 -14.43 13.32
C LEU A 16 -19.87 -15.95 13.35
N LEU A 17 -18.71 -16.42 12.93
CA LEU A 17 -18.30 -17.83 12.99
C LEU A 17 -17.03 -17.98 13.85
N ARG A 18 -16.89 -17.14 14.86
CA ARG A 18 -15.73 -17.19 15.77
C ARG A 18 -15.75 -18.43 16.65
N TYR A 19 -14.56 -18.95 16.95
CA TYR A 19 -14.38 -20.09 17.85
C TYR A 19 -15.14 -21.35 17.42
N VAL A 20 -15.46 -21.46 16.13
CA VAL A 20 -16.13 -22.63 15.56
C VAL A 20 -15.08 -23.62 15.08
N THR A 21 -15.28 -24.90 15.38
CA THR A 21 -14.45 -25.98 14.83
C THR A 21 -15.23 -26.69 13.71
N PHE A 22 -14.67 -26.67 12.52
CA PHE A 22 -15.20 -27.34 11.36
C PHE A 22 -14.47 -28.67 11.16
N TYR A 23 -15.15 -29.77 11.33
CA TYR A 23 -14.60 -31.14 11.20
C TYR A 23 -14.59 -31.63 9.76
N SER A 24 -15.32 -30.98 8.87
CA SER A 24 -15.43 -31.31 7.46
C SER A 24 -15.26 -30.06 6.58
N PHE A 25 -15.32 -30.27 5.28
CA PHE A 25 -15.21 -29.24 4.24
C PHE A 25 -16.30 -28.16 4.39
N ILE A 26 -15.87 -26.91 4.25
CA ILE A 26 -16.74 -25.74 4.26
C ILE A 26 -16.82 -25.17 2.85
N ASN A 27 -18.03 -25.01 2.33
CA ASN A 27 -18.24 -24.50 0.98
C ASN A 27 -19.01 -23.18 0.99
N PHE A 28 -18.33 -22.09 0.65
CA PHE A 28 -18.89 -20.77 0.41
C PHE A 28 -18.86 -20.37 -1.08
N ARG A 29 -18.69 -21.34 -1.97
CA ARG A 29 -18.63 -21.07 -3.40
C ARG A 29 -19.88 -20.34 -3.88
N GLY A 30 -19.68 -19.22 -4.62
CA GLY A 30 -20.76 -18.40 -5.14
C GLY A 30 -21.53 -17.60 -4.08
N ALA A 31 -21.11 -17.63 -2.81
CA ALA A 31 -21.78 -16.89 -1.75
C ALA A 31 -21.63 -15.36 -1.94
N GLN A 32 -22.71 -14.64 -1.66
CA GLN A 32 -22.73 -13.18 -1.65
C GLN A 32 -22.82 -12.68 -0.22
N PHE A 33 -21.76 -11.99 0.23
CA PHE A 33 -21.69 -11.43 1.56
C PHE A 33 -22.10 -9.96 1.55
N PHE A 34 -23.27 -9.66 2.11
CA PHE A 34 -23.78 -8.30 2.29
C PHE A 34 -23.40 -7.71 3.66
N LEU A 35 -23.06 -8.59 4.61
CA LEU A 35 -22.66 -8.28 5.96
C LEU A 35 -21.20 -8.71 6.19
N PRO A 36 -20.48 -8.05 7.14
CA PRO A 36 -19.14 -8.47 7.52
C PRO A 36 -19.11 -9.93 7.96
N LEU A 37 -18.11 -10.66 7.50
CA LEU A 37 -17.83 -12.03 7.90
C LEU A 37 -16.68 -12.04 8.92
N ASP A 38 -16.82 -12.83 9.97
CA ASP A 38 -15.80 -13.01 11.00
C ASP A 38 -15.51 -14.49 11.22
N LEU A 39 -14.31 -14.90 10.79
CA LEU A 39 -13.79 -16.26 10.90
C LEU A 39 -12.64 -16.36 11.92
N ARG A 40 -12.46 -15.37 12.77
CA ARG A 40 -11.36 -15.37 13.74
C ARG A 40 -11.43 -16.56 14.68
N ASN A 41 -10.27 -17.12 14.99
CA ASN A 41 -10.16 -18.26 15.91
C ASN A 41 -10.99 -19.47 15.48
N THR A 42 -11.27 -19.63 14.17
CA THR A 42 -11.88 -20.86 13.66
C THR A 42 -10.83 -21.95 13.54
N ASN A 43 -11.17 -23.16 13.99
CA ASN A 43 -10.38 -24.35 13.73
C ASN A 43 -10.96 -25.11 12.53
N ARG A 44 -10.11 -25.43 11.54
CA ARG A 44 -10.54 -26.03 10.28
C ARG A 44 -9.64 -27.18 9.93
N ARG A 45 -10.24 -28.31 9.60
CA ARG A 45 -9.50 -29.49 9.14
C ARG A 45 -9.05 -29.33 7.69
N GLU A 46 -9.87 -28.67 6.87
CA GLU A 46 -9.63 -28.43 5.44
C GLU A 46 -9.76 -26.95 5.09
N PRO A 47 -9.06 -26.46 4.06
CA PRO A 47 -9.23 -25.10 3.58
C PRO A 47 -10.68 -24.88 3.08
N PRO A 48 -11.37 -23.82 3.51
CA PRO A 48 -12.71 -23.51 3.03
C PRO A 48 -12.69 -23.06 1.57
N ASN A 49 -13.72 -23.41 0.80
CA ASN A 49 -13.85 -22.99 -0.59
C ASN A 49 -14.61 -21.66 -0.69
N PHE A 50 -13.93 -20.62 -1.17
CA PHE A 50 -14.50 -19.29 -1.40
C PHE A 50 -14.54 -18.92 -2.89
N LEU A 51 -14.48 -19.90 -3.80
CA LEU A 51 -14.49 -19.64 -5.23
C LEU A 51 -15.77 -18.88 -5.62
N ASP A 52 -15.63 -17.87 -6.49
CA ASP A 52 -16.73 -17.02 -6.98
C ASP A 52 -17.50 -16.28 -5.87
N CYS A 53 -16.96 -16.15 -4.66
CA CYS A 53 -17.62 -15.39 -3.61
C CYS A 53 -17.49 -13.89 -3.81
N VAL A 54 -18.53 -13.15 -3.45
CA VAL A 54 -18.59 -11.68 -3.62
C VAL A 54 -18.85 -11.02 -2.27
N PHE A 55 -17.98 -10.08 -1.91
CA PHE A 55 -18.17 -9.20 -0.76
C PHE A 55 -18.64 -7.83 -1.23
N ASN A 56 -19.80 -7.36 -0.78
CA ASN A 56 -20.23 -5.99 -1.07
C ASN A 56 -19.37 -4.97 -0.30
N LYS A 57 -19.53 -3.69 -0.60
CA LYS A 57 -18.74 -2.60 -0.01
C LYS A 57 -18.85 -2.54 1.54
N LYS A 58 -20.05 -2.82 2.09
CA LYS A 58 -20.29 -2.84 3.54
C LYS A 58 -19.59 -4.04 4.19
N ALA A 59 -19.73 -5.22 3.60
CA ALA A 59 -19.06 -6.44 4.06
C ALA A 59 -17.53 -6.28 4.06
N ARG A 60 -16.95 -5.76 2.95
CA ARG A 60 -15.49 -5.50 2.88
C ARG A 60 -14.99 -4.57 3.98
N LYS A 61 -15.73 -3.48 4.25
CA LYS A 61 -15.33 -2.51 5.27
C LYS A 61 -15.40 -3.05 6.70
N GLY A 62 -16.33 -3.95 6.98
CA GLY A 62 -16.53 -4.48 8.32
C GLY A 62 -15.81 -5.81 8.59
N THR A 63 -15.39 -6.52 7.55
CA THR A 63 -14.61 -7.76 7.69
C THR A 63 -13.21 -7.45 8.16
N ASP A 64 -12.72 -8.22 9.12
CA ASP A 64 -11.41 -8.05 9.73
C ASP A 64 -10.28 -8.65 8.87
N ARG A 65 -9.05 -8.27 9.21
CA ARG A 65 -7.83 -8.70 8.54
C ARG A 65 -7.63 -10.21 8.59
N GLU A 66 -7.89 -10.83 9.74
CA GLU A 66 -7.67 -12.26 9.95
C GLU A 66 -8.57 -13.09 9.04
N THR A 67 -9.83 -12.69 8.88
CA THR A 67 -10.79 -13.35 7.97
C THR A 67 -10.29 -13.28 6.52
N PHE A 68 -9.83 -12.13 6.05
CA PHE A 68 -9.27 -12.03 4.69
C PHE A 68 -7.99 -12.86 4.54
N ARG A 69 -7.15 -12.95 5.56
CA ARG A 69 -5.96 -13.81 5.57
C ARG A 69 -6.35 -15.30 5.46
N ILE A 70 -7.39 -15.72 6.15
CA ILE A 70 -7.91 -17.07 6.08
C ILE A 70 -8.37 -17.40 4.65
N ILE A 71 -9.15 -16.50 4.04
CA ILE A 71 -9.64 -16.67 2.66
C ILE A 71 -8.49 -16.71 1.67
N LYS A 72 -7.52 -15.79 1.81
CA LYS A 72 -6.30 -15.79 0.97
C LYS A 72 -5.59 -17.14 1.04
N HIS A 73 -5.35 -17.66 2.24
CA HIS A 73 -4.66 -18.94 2.40
C HIS A 73 -5.46 -20.12 1.82
N SER A 74 -6.78 -20.06 1.80
CA SER A 74 -7.57 -21.10 1.15
C SER A 74 -7.35 -21.15 -0.35
N PHE A 75 -7.20 -19.98 -1.00
CA PHE A 75 -6.85 -19.92 -2.42
C PHE A 75 -5.39 -20.30 -2.69
N GLU A 76 -4.47 -19.92 -1.81
CA GLU A 76 -3.05 -20.33 -1.93
C GLU A 76 -2.91 -21.85 -1.84
N ALA A 77 -3.68 -22.51 -0.95
CA ALA A 77 -3.65 -23.95 -0.77
C ALA A 77 -4.08 -24.74 -2.02
N VAL A 78 -4.99 -24.18 -2.82
CA VAL A 78 -5.45 -24.79 -4.08
C VAL A 78 -4.69 -24.27 -5.30
N GLY A 79 -3.66 -23.42 -5.10
CA GLY A 79 -2.84 -22.85 -6.18
C GLY A 79 -3.49 -21.70 -6.95
N ASN A 80 -4.66 -21.21 -6.57
CA ASN A 80 -5.34 -20.08 -7.20
C ASN A 80 -4.75 -18.75 -6.72
N ARG A 81 -3.62 -18.36 -7.33
CA ARG A 81 -2.87 -17.15 -6.95
C ARG A 81 -3.58 -15.85 -7.35
N ILE A 82 -4.43 -15.87 -8.37
CA ILE A 82 -5.15 -14.68 -8.82
C ILE A 82 -6.11 -14.23 -7.71
N GLU A 83 -6.99 -15.12 -7.27
CA GLU A 83 -7.93 -14.82 -6.19
C GLU A 83 -7.20 -14.55 -4.87
N ALA A 84 -6.14 -15.30 -4.54
CA ALA A 84 -5.32 -15.05 -3.37
C ALA A 84 -4.77 -13.62 -3.35
N ASN A 85 -4.33 -13.07 -4.50
CA ASN A 85 -3.87 -11.70 -4.60
C ASN A 85 -4.98 -10.66 -4.38
N VAL A 86 -6.20 -10.92 -4.84
CA VAL A 86 -7.37 -10.06 -4.56
C VAL A 86 -7.62 -9.99 -3.06
N PHE A 87 -7.64 -11.13 -2.37
CA PHE A 87 -7.86 -11.18 -0.93
C PHE A 87 -6.67 -10.65 -0.12
N TYR A 88 -5.43 -10.75 -0.65
CA TYR A 88 -4.29 -10.05 -0.07
C TYR A 88 -4.48 -8.53 -0.06
N ALA A 89 -5.00 -7.94 -1.14
CA ALA A 89 -5.27 -6.51 -1.17
C ALA A 89 -6.32 -6.10 -0.13
N LEU A 90 -7.37 -6.91 0.05
CA LEU A 90 -8.40 -6.70 1.08
C LEU A 90 -7.83 -6.85 2.51
N GLU A 91 -6.95 -7.84 2.73
CA GLU A 91 -6.21 -8.02 3.99
C GLU A 91 -5.40 -6.76 4.32
N MET A 92 -4.65 -6.22 3.35
CA MET A 92 -3.84 -5.02 3.54
C MET A 92 -4.70 -3.76 3.75
N GLU A 93 -5.85 -3.66 3.11
CA GLU A 93 -6.79 -2.57 3.35
C GLU A 93 -7.38 -2.64 4.77
N ALA A 94 -7.72 -3.83 5.26
CA ALA A 94 -8.15 -4.04 6.64
C ALA A 94 -7.03 -3.69 7.63
N TYR A 95 -5.80 -4.11 7.37
CA TYR A 95 -4.64 -3.78 8.19
C TYR A 95 -4.38 -2.27 8.28
N ARG A 96 -4.55 -1.55 7.16
CA ARG A 96 -4.44 -0.09 7.16
C ARG A 96 -5.51 0.58 8.03
N ARG A 97 -6.72 0.02 8.12
CA ARG A 97 -7.76 0.50 9.06
C ARG A 97 -7.37 0.27 10.51
N GLU A 98 -6.92 -0.95 10.84
CA GLU A 98 -6.42 -1.29 12.19
C GLU A 98 -5.31 -0.35 12.64
N LEU A 99 -4.34 -0.05 11.75
CA LEU A 99 -3.25 0.89 12.05
C LEU A 99 -3.75 2.33 12.28
N ARG A 100 -4.79 2.77 11.57
CA ARG A 100 -5.39 4.09 11.80
C ARG A 100 -6.08 4.16 13.16
N GLU A 101 -6.85 3.14 13.50
CA GLU A 101 -7.55 3.04 14.77
C GLU A 101 -6.55 2.96 15.94
N ALA A 102 -5.51 2.16 15.81
CA ALA A 102 -4.44 2.06 16.78
C ALA A 102 -3.65 3.36 16.96
N ALA A 103 -3.44 4.13 15.88
CA ALA A 103 -2.72 5.41 15.94
C ALA A 103 -3.54 6.53 16.60
N SER A 104 -4.87 6.41 16.65
CA SER A 104 -5.76 7.35 17.34
C SER A 104 -5.83 7.12 18.85
N GLN A 105 -5.27 6.03 19.36
CA GLN A 105 -5.24 5.74 20.79
C GLN A 105 -4.01 6.37 21.48
N PRO A 106 -4.10 6.71 22.77
CA PRO A 106 -2.95 7.20 23.54
C PRO A 106 -1.77 6.20 23.47
N GLY A 107 -0.57 6.68 23.11
CA GLY A 107 0.62 5.83 22.96
C GLY A 107 0.80 5.17 21.60
N GLY A 108 -0.11 5.38 20.64
CA GLY A 108 -0.05 4.75 19.30
C GLY A 108 1.02 5.30 18.34
N HIS A 109 1.84 6.28 18.77
CA HIS A 109 2.84 6.96 17.92
C HIS A 109 3.94 6.04 17.37
N TRP A 110 4.29 4.97 18.06
CA TRP A 110 5.30 4.00 17.60
C TRP A 110 4.90 3.25 16.34
N ARG A 111 3.59 3.20 16.00
CA ARG A 111 3.07 2.60 14.77
C ARG A 111 3.02 3.57 13.57
N LEU A 112 3.47 4.81 13.75
CA LEU A 112 3.45 5.81 12.66
C LEU A 112 4.27 5.38 11.46
N TRP A 113 5.46 4.80 11.68
CA TRP A 113 6.31 4.31 10.59
C TRP A 113 5.67 3.16 9.82
N GLU A 114 5.07 2.21 10.53
CA GLU A 114 4.34 1.10 9.92
C GLU A 114 3.15 1.60 9.09
N ARG A 115 2.40 2.55 9.62
CA ARG A 115 1.32 3.24 8.90
C ARG A 115 1.81 3.98 7.66
N LEU A 116 2.93 4.67 7.75
CA LEU A 116 3.55 5.35 6.61
C LEU A 116 3.96 4.35 5.53
N LEU A 117 4.65 3.28 5.88
CA LEU A 117 5.08 2.24 4.93
C LEU A 117 3.89 1.57 4.23
N VAL A 118 2.86 1.17 4.98
CA VAL A 118 1.65 0.55 4.41
C VAL A 118 0.89 1.54 3.52
N SER A 119 0.83 2.83 3.92
CA SER A 119 0.19 3.87 3.12
C SER A 119 0.98 4.18 1.85
N LEU A 120 2.30 4.23 1.93
CA LEU A 120 3.19 4.43 0.78
C LEU A 120 3.03 3.28 -0.23
N ASN A 121 3.01 2.04 0.24
CA ASN A 121 2.77 0.88 -0.62
C ASN A 121 1.39 0.93 -1.30
N PHE A 122 0.37 1.40 -0.58
CA PHE A 122 -0.95 1.61 -1.18
C PHE A 122 -0.94 2.69 -2.27
N VAL A 123 -0.30 3.83 -2.02
CA VAL A 123 -0.20 4.94 -2.98
C VAL A 123 0.59 4.53 -4.21
N LEU A 124 1.71 3.81 -4.03
CA LEU A 124 2.59 3.43 -5.12
C LEU A 124 2.03 2.32 -6.01
N SER A 125 1.27 1.36 -5.46
CA SER A 125 0.88 0.17 -6.24
C SER A 125 -0.45 -0.47 -5.85
N ARG A 126 -1.23 0.15 -4.95
CA ARG A 126 -2.41 -0.49 -4.32
C ARG A 126 -2.10 -1.91 -3.83
N HIS A 127 -1.01 -2.06 -3.10
CA HIS A 127 -0.50 -3.35 -2.63
C HIS A 127 -0.16 -4.34 -3.76
N GLY A 128 0.31 -3.81 -4.91
CA GLY A 128 0.70 -4.60 -6.08
C GLY A 128 -0.46 -5.01 -6.99
N GLN A 129 -1.63 -4.40 -6.84
CA GLN A 129 -2.78 -4.63 -7.72
C GLN A 129 -2.78 -3.72 -8.96
N SER A 130 -2.07 -2.60 -8.92
CA SER A 130 -2.02 -1.62 -10.00
C SER A 130 -0.60 -1.49 -10.52
N TYR A 131 -0.39 -1.67 -11.82
CA TYR A 131 0.87 -1.39 -12.50
C TYR A 131 0.92 0.05 -13.06
N TRP A 132 -0.22 0.70 -13.23
CA TRP A 132 -0.29 2.07 -13.75
C TRP A 132 0.26 3.09 -12.77
N GLN A 133 -0.01 2.94 -11.48
CA GLN A 133 0.46 3.90 -10.46
C GLN A 133 1.99 3.99 -10.39
N PRO A 134 2.75 2.87 -10.27
CA PRO A 134 4.20 2.95 -10.28
C PRO A 134 4.74 3.40 -11.63
N LEU A 135 4.11 3.06 -12.76
CA LEU A 135 4.50 3.58 -14.08
C LEU A 135 4.37 5.11 -14.16
N LEU A 136 3.25 5.65 -13.69
CA LEU A 136 3.08 7.11 -13.59
C LEU A 136 4.11 7.74 -12.65
N GLY A 137 4.48 7.06 -11.57
CA GLY A 137 5.56 7.48 -10.67
C GLY A 137 6.92 7.55 -11.38
N VAL A 138 7.25 6.54 -12.19
CA VAL A 138 8.48 6.54 -13.02
C VAL A 138 8.47 7.71 -13.99
N LEU A 139 7.37 7.92 -14.73
CA LEU A 139 7.24 9.03 -15.68
C LEU A 139 7.34 10.39 -14.99
N PHE A 140 6.73 10.54 -13.82
CA PHE A 140 6.82 11.76 -13.02
C PHE A 140 8.27 12.04 -12.58
N CYS A 141 8.97 11.05 -12.03
CA CYS A 141 10.38 11.22 -11.64
C CYS A 141 11.25 11.57 -12.85
N ALA A 142 11.03 10.91 -14.00
CA ALA A 142 11.78 11.21 -15.24
C ALA A 142 11.50 12.63 -15.72
N ALA A 143 10.25 13.11 -15.69
CA ALA A 143 9.88 14.47 -16.08
C ALA A 143 10.51 15.50 -15.14
N VAL A 144 10.53 15.27 -13.83
CA VAL A 144 11.14 16.17 -12.84
C VAL A 144 12.65 16.28 -13.08
N ILE A 145 13.33 15.16 -13.34
CA ILE A 145 14.77 15.15 -13.65
C ILE A 145 15.04 15.91 -14.96
N ALA A 146 14.24 15.66 -16.01
CA ALA A 146 14.39 16.33 -17.30
C ALA A 146 14.13 17.85 -17.19
N LEU A 147 13.11 18.27 -16.43
CA LEU A 147 12.83 19.70 -16.18
C LEU A 147 13.96 20.36 -15.42
N GLN A 148 14.52 19.69 -14.41
CA GLN A 148 15.66 20.22 -13.68
C GLN A 148 16.90 20.37 -14.59
N GLN A 149 17.13 19.39 -15.45
CA GLN A 149 18.24 19.48 -16.43
C GLN A 149 18.04 20.62 -17.43
N ALA A 150 16.82 20.77 -17.96
CA ALA A 150 16.49 21.87 -18.86
C ALA A 150 16.63 23.25 -18.16
N ASN A 151 16.23 23.33 -16.90
CA ASN A 151 16.38 24.54 -16.10
C ASN A 151 17.85 24.93 -15.91
N LEU A 152 18.72 23.99 -15.62
CA LEU A 152 20.18 24.23 -15.50
C LEU A 152 20.82 24.68 -16.83
N GLN A 153 20.29 24.19 -17.97
CA GLN A 153 20.81 24.55 -19.30
C GLN A 153 20.28 25.89 -19.82
N HIS A 154 19.00 26.22 -19.52
CA HIS A 154 18.31 27.34 -20.16
C HIS A 154 17.84 28.42 -19.17
N GLY A 155 17.95 28.21 -17.88
CA GLY A 155 17.53 29.17 -16.86
C GLY A 155 16.05 29.55 -16.87
N TRP A 156 15.18 28.66 -17.33
CA TRP A 156 13.72 28.92 -17.51
C TRP A 156 12.95 29.08 -16.20
N LEU A 157 13.30 28.31 -15.20
CA LEU A 157 12.80 28.52 -13.86
C LEU A 157 13.83 29.36 -13.12
N VAL A 158 13.48 30.60 -12.83
CA VAL A 158 14.20 31.40 -11.87
C VAL A 158 14.02 30.74 -10.50
N TRP A 159 14.78 29.70 -10.26
CA TRP A 159 15.01 29.27 -8.89
C TRP A 159 15.69 30.44 -8.22
N PRO A 160 15.15 30.99 -7.12
CA PRO A 160 15.74 32.19 -6.55
C PRO A 160 17.22 31.89 -6.28
N GLU A 161 18.10 32.57 -6.99
CA GLU A 161 19.57 32.57 -6.75
C GLU A 161 19.89 32.93 -5.30
N SER A 162 18.93 33.59 -4.64
CA SER A 162 18.92 33.90 -3.21
C SER A 162 18.50 32.74 -2.31
N ALA A 163 18.18 31.58 -2.85
CA ALA A 163 17.95 30.41 -2.00
C ALA A 163 19.27 30.03 -1.33
N THR A 164 19.47 30.55 -0.15
CA THR A 164 20.57 30.28 0.79
C THR A 164 20.78 28.79 1.10
N TRP A 165 19.97 27.94 0.52
CA TRP A 165 20.00 26.48 0.61
C TRP A 165 21.31 25.87 0.11
N CYS A 166 21.93 26.46 -0.94
CA CYS A 166 23.25 26.01 -1.45
C CYS A 166 24.41 26.44 -0.56
N THR A 167 24.20 27.46 0.29
CA THR A 167 25.24 27.96 1.20
C THR A 167 25.05 27.45 2.64
N ASP A 168 23.94 26.77 2.92
CA ASP A 168 23.67 26.19 4.22
C ASP A 168 24.67 25.03 4.48
N PRO A 169 25.46 25.08 5.56
CA PRO A 169 26.41 24.04 5.91
C PRO A 169 25.75 22.64 6.05
N LEU A 170 24.49 22.59 6.44
CA LEU A 170 23.72 21.34 6.50
C LEU A 170 23.51 20.74 5.10
N MET A 171 23.13 21.57 4.12
CA MET A 171 22.89 21.12 2.75
C MET A 171 24.19 20.70 2.07
N ASN A 172 25.30 21.42 2.32
CA ASN A 172 26.63 21.02 1.83
C ASN A 172 27.07 19.69 2.41
N THR A 173 26.79 19.42 3.69
CA THR A 173 27.08 18.14 4.33
C THR A 173 26.22 17.02 3.74
N LEU A 174 24.93 17.27 3.51
CA LEU A 174 24.02 16.31 2.87
C LEU A 174 24.44 16.00 1.42
N ASN A 175 24.83 17.02 0.66
CA ASN A 175 25.32 16.84 -0.72
C ASN A 175 26.63 16.04 -0.74
N ALA A 176 27.57 16.33 0.16
CA ALA A 176 28.82 15.58 0.29
C ALA A 176 28.57 14.11 0.67
N TRP A 177 27.62 13.85 1.57
CA TRP A 177 27.21 12.49 1.91
C TRP A 177 26.53 11.79 0.72
N ALA A 178 25.58 12.45 0.08
CA ALA A 178 24.86 11.92 -1.08
C ALA A 178 25.82 11.56 -2.23
N SER A 179 26.85 12.39 -2.47
CA SER A 179 27.85 12.13 -3.49
C SER A 179 28.66 10.85 -3.26
N GLY A 180 28.88 10.49 -1.98
CA GLY A 180 29.54 9.23 -1.60
C GLY A 180 28.66 7.98 -1.78
N VAL A 181 27.34 8.13 -1.75
CA VAL A 181 26.36 7.03 -1.87
C VAL A 181 25.97 6.76 -3.34
N ILE A 182 26.00 7.77 -4.21
CA ILE A 182 25.63 7.63 -5.62
C ILE A 182 26.70 6.84 -6.37
N VAL A 183 26.40 5.59 -6.68
CA VAL A 183 27.32 4.67 -7.40
C VAL A 183 27.44 5.05 -8.88
N LEU A 184 26.44 5.69 -9.48
CA LEU A 184 26.40 6.05 -10.89
C LEU A 184 26.94 7.48 -11.10
N ARG A 185 28.24 7.63 -11.22
CA ARG A 185 28.93 8.91 -11.45
C ARG A 185 28.41 9.72 -12.65
N LEU A 186 27.83 9.07 -13.67
CA LEU A 186 27.28 9.75 -14.84
C LEU A 186 26.11 10.68 -14.49
N PHE A 187 25.27 10.31 -13.51
CA PHE A 187 24.18 11.17 -13.04
C PHE A 187 24.68 12.29 -12.11
N TYR A 188 25.78 12.05 -11.41
CA TYR A 188 26.39 12.99 -10.51
C TYR A 188 27.01 14.20 -11.25
N ALA A 189 27.73 13.94 -12.35
CA ALA A 189 28.40 14.97 -13.12
C ALA A 189 27.44 15.97 -13.80
N ALA A 190 26.16 15.57 -13.99
CA ALA A 190 25.16 16.39 -14.64
C ALA A 190 24.54 17.48 -13.74
N PHE A 191 24.68 17.38 -12.41
CA PHE A 191 23.97 18.24 -11.46
C PHE A 191 24.85 18.63 -10.26
N PRO A 192 25.93 19.37 -10.45
CA PRO A 192 26.80 19.79 -9.35
C PRO A 192 26.02 20.65 -8.34
N GLY A 193 26.16 20.34 -7.04
CA GLY A 193 25.47 21.05 -5.96
C GLY A 193 24.02 20.60 -5.69
N HIS A 194 23.51 19.60 -6.44
CA HIS A 194 22.13 19.06 -6.25
C HIS A 194 22.14 17.57 -5.94
N GLU A 195 23.21 17.05 -5.39
CA GLU A 195 23.46 15.63 -5.18
C GLU A 195 22.41 14.97 -4.28
N ALA A 196 21.98 15.65 -3.21
CA ALA A 196 20.94 15.16 -2.31
C ALA A 196 19.57 15.03 -3.01
N PHE A 197 19.24 15.98 -3.91
CA PHE A 197 18.02 15.93 -4.71
C PHE A 197 18.04 14.73 -5.68
N ILE A 198 19.18 14.52 -6.36
CA ILE A 198 19.35 13.40 -7.29
C ILE A 198 19.24 12.08 -6.54
N LEU A 199 19.89 11.94 -5.39
CA LEU A 199 19.80 10.74 -4.57
C LEU A 199 18.33 10.44 -4.19
N LEU A 200 17.57 11.45 -3.76
CA LEU A 200 16.15 11.31 -3.46
C LEU A 200 15.36 10.84 -4.68
N MET A 201 15.58 11.44 -5.85
CA MET A 201 14.91 11.05 -7.09
C MET A 201 15.28 9.63 -7.53
N MET A 202 16.53 9.20 -7.36
CA MET A 202 16.97 7.83 -7.64
C MET A 202 16.31 6.81 -6.72
N VAL A 203 16.18 7.10 -5.43
CA VAL A 203 15.48 6.24 -4.47
C VAL A 203 14.00 6.12 -4.85
N MET A 204 13.34 7.24 -5.15
CA MET A 204 11.95 7.24 -5.59
C MET A 204 11.76 6.46 -6.90
N LEU A 205 12.62 6.69 -7.89
CA LEU A 205 12.58 6.00 -9.18
C LEU A 205 12.78 4.48 -9.00
N SER A 206 13.78 4.08 -8.22
CA SER A 206 14.06 2.67 -7.93
C SER A 206 12.87 1.99 -7.22
N THR A 207 12.24 2.70 -6.29
CA THR A 207 11.05 2.22 -5.58
C THR A 207 9.88 2.05 -6.54
N CYS A 208 9.64 3.01 -7.44
CA CYS A 208 8.59 2.92 -8.45
C CYS A 208 8.84 1.75 -9.43
N ILE A 209 10.08 1.59 -9.90
CA ILE A 209 10.47 0.47 -10.78
C ILE A 209 10.25 -0.87 -10.07
N TRP A 210 10.67 -0.99 -8.80
CA TRP A 210 10.45 -2.20 -8.01
C TRP A 210 8.96 -2.54 -7.88
N HIS A 211 8.12 -1.57 -7.54
CA HIS A 211 6.68 -1.78 -7.45
C HIS A 211 6.03 -2.13 -8.79
N PHE A 212 6.51 -1.55 -9.88
CA PHE A 212 6.09 -1.92 -11.23
C PHE A 212 6.42 -3.37 -11.54
N LEU A 213 7.65 -3.81 -11.28
CA LEU A 213 8.09 -5.20 -11.49
C LEU A 213 7.30 -6.19 -10.61
N VAL A 214 7.02 -5.83 -9.37
CA VAL A 214 6.20 -6.67 -8.48
C VAL A 214 4.77 -6.77 -9.00
N ALA A 215 4.17 -5.67 -9.45
CA ALA A 215 2.82 -5.67 -9.98
C ALA A 215 2.71 -6.48 -11.29
N THR A 216 3.64 -6.31 -12.22
CA THR A 216 3.68 -7.10 -13.47
C THR A 216 3.90 -8.59 -13.19
N ARG A 217 4.83 -8.94 -12.28
CA ARG A 217 5.06 -10.33 -11.89
C ARG A 217 3.82 -10.99 -11.29
N ARG A 218 3.05 -10.25 -10.50
CA ARG A 218 1.79 -10.76 -9.92
C ARG A 218 0.72 -10.97 -10.98
N HIS A 219 0.67 -10.08 -11.98
CA HIS A 219 -0.29 -10.17 -13.08
C HIS A 219 0.01 -11.31 -14.06
N HIS A 220 1.30 -11.60 -14.31
CA HIS A 220 1.72 -12.66 -15.24
C HIS A 220 1.75 -14.07 -14.62
N ARG A 221 1.69 -14.22 -13.32
CA ARG A 221 1.69 -15.52 -12.62
C ARG A 221 0.29 -16.04 -12.29
N GLY A 222 -0.72 -15.39 -12.73
CA GLY A 222 -2.11 -15.79 -12.75
C GLY A 222 -2.47 -16.28 -14.15
#